data_a55c586bc91af022cec3c1ae0bcf31cb
#
_entry.id   a55c586bc91af022cec3c1ae0bcf31cb
#
_cell.length_a   1.000
_cell.length_b   1.000
_cell.length_c   1.000
_cell.angle_alpha   90.00
_cell.angle_beta   90.00
_cell.angle_gamma   90.00
#
_symmetry.space_group_name_H-M   'P 1'
#
loop_
_entity.id
_entity.type
_entity.pdbx_description
1 polymer ?
#
loop_
_entity_poly.entity_id
_entity_poly.type
_entity_poly.pdbx_seq_one_letter_code
_entity_poly.pdbx_strand_id
1 'polypeptide(L)'
;FLFIGDYVLPRDKEIEQFSYPAILNFSIYINLPILFCLIFLVVSVFGNNSPNWYIEGLYSTLSVDFYQVVESFTLLDKISIIFQTTLLIGILGTVPGHELTHRKQNKFDMFIGNWMLAFSWDCTFAIEHVYGHHKDVCLEEDPASAKRGENIYLFIVRASVLEQISGWRLEAERLKRRNQNILSVHNRMIIGYSRSLIITILAFIFGGIIGMVAFILCAFIAKLYLEAINYIEHYGLVRERGKPVEMRHSWNSNHFLSSIYLCNVTRHSDHHRSAKLYFWELNPTHDDAPLLPYGYLSMLYLVLITPFLYKKIMAKKLAYWDQNNATEYERNYYAVQ
;
A
#
# COMPACT_ATOMS: atom_id res chain seq x y z
N PHE A 1 -5.77 14.87 12.42
CA PHE A 1 -6.77 15.27 11.42
C PHE A 1 -7.53 14.04 10.86
N LEU A 2 -6.84 13.06 10.25
CA LEU A 2 -7.46 11.89 9.60
C LEU A 2 -8.35 11.07 10.55
N PHE A 3 -7.86 10.77 11.76
CA PHE A 3 -8.63 10.00 12.75
C PHE A 3 -9.90 10.72 13.21
N ILE A 4 -9.79 12.02 13.47
CA ILE A 4 -10.93 12.85 13.88
C ILE A 4 -11.93 12.95 12.72
N GLY A 5 -11.45 13.14 11.51
CA GLY A 5 -12.30 13.24 10.32
C GLY A 5 -13.07 11.95 10.05
N ASP A 6 -12.43 10.78 10.11
CA ASP A 6 -13.12 9.49 9.95
C ASP A 6 -14.16 9.23 11.06
N TYR A 7 -13.97 9.82 12.23
CA TYR A 7 -14.93 9.68 13.32
C TYR A 7 -16.13 10.64 13.21
N VAL A 8 -15.89 11.87 12.73
CA VAL A 8 -16.90 12.95 12.73
C VAL A 8 -17.69 13.00 11.41
N LEU A 9 -17.04 12.70 10.28
CA LEU A 9 -17.67 12.77 8.97
C LEU A 9 -18.60 11.55 8.72
N PRO A 10 -19.66 11.73 7.93
CA PRO A 10 -20.54 10.62 7.58
C PRO A 10 -19.75 9.53 6.84
N ARG A 11 -20.24 8.30 6.93
CA ARG A 11 -19.67 7.19 6.15
C ARG A 11 -20.06 7.34 4.69
N ASP A 12 -19.09 7.12 3.82
CA ASP A 12 -19.31 7.07 2.38
C ASP A 12 -20.02 5.76 2.01
N LYS A 13 -21.26 5.87 1.54
CA LYS A 13 -22.14 4.74 1.22
C LYS A 13 -22.65 4.79 -0.21
N GLU A 14 -22.22 5.74 -0.99
CA GLU A 14 -22.72 5.95 -2.34
C GLU A 14 -21.68 5.59 -3.38
N ILE A 15 -22.13 5.13 -4.55
CA ILE A 15 -21.31 5.04 -5.75
C ILE A 15 -21.59 6.29 -6.54
N GLU A 16 -20.64 7.21 -6.55
CA GLU A 16 -20.75 8.41 -7.37
C GLU A 16 -20.52 8.06 -8.83
N GLN A 17 -21.40 8.59 -9.70
CA GLN A 17 -21.19 8.52 -11.14
C GLN A 17 -20.40 9.74 -11.60
N PHE A 18 -19.17 9.51 -12.05
CA PHE A 18 -18.30 10.57 -12.52
C PHE A 18 -18.42 10.75 -14.03
N SER A 19 -18.79 11.96 -14.45
CA SER A 19 -18.91 12.33 -15.86
C SER A 19 -17.55 12.49 -16.56
N TYR A 20 -16.47 12.66 -15.80
CA TYR A 20 -15.12 12.96 -16.32
C TYR A 20 -14.02 12.07 -15.71
N PRO A 21 -13.95 10.79 -16.08
CA PRO A 21 -12.91 9.87 -15.57
C PRO A 21 -11.47 10.34 -15.82
N ALA A 22 -11.24 11.18 -16.82
CA ALA A 22 -9.93 11.76 -17.13
C ALA A 22 -9.39 12.60 -15.97
N ILE A 23 -10.23 13.32 -15.23
CA ILE A 23 -9.84 14.13 -14.07
C ILE A 23 -9.37 13.22 -12.94
N LEU A 24 -10.08 12.11 -12.70
CA LEU A 24 -9.73 11.13 -11.69
C LEU A 24 -8.41 10.40 -12.01
N ASN A 25 -8.21 10.07 -13.29
CA ASN A 25 -6.92 9.52 -13.73
C ASN A 25 -5.79 10.53 -13.57
N PHE A 26 -6.00 11.79 -13.92
CA PHE A 26 -5.01 12.85 -13.73
C PHE A 26 -4.64 13.02 -12.25
N SER A 27 -5.63 12.99 -11.35
CA SER A 27 -5.39 13.08 -9.90
C SER A 27 -4.48 11.95 -9.36
N ILE A 28 -4.54 10.77 -9.97
CA ILE A 28 -3.61 9.69 -9.68
C ILE A 28 -2.23 9.97 -10.29
N TYR A 29 -2.15 10.31 -11.57
CA TYR A 29 -0.87 10.45 -12.27
C TYR A 29 0.01 11.56 -11.71
N ILE A 30 -0.59 12.68 -11.26
CA ILE A 30 0.14 13.82 -10.69
C ILE A 30 0.89 13.44 -9.39
N ASN A 31 0.52 12.35 -8.73
CA ASN A 31 1.21 11.89 -7.54
C ASN A 31 2.66 11.46 -7.83
N LEU A 32 2.96 10.98 -9.03
CA LEU A 32 4.33 10.58 -9.36
C LEU A 32 5.33 11.76 -9.33
N PRO A 33 5.11 12.87 -10.05
CA PRO A 33 5.99 14.04 -9.91
C PRO A 33 5.98 14.62 -8.49
N ILE A 34 4.85 14.61 -7.78
CA ILE A 34 4.78 15.05 -6.38
C ILE A 34 5.68 14.20 -5.49
N LEU A 35 5.72 12.86 -5.68
CA LEU A 35 6.62 11.96 -4.94
C LEU A 35 8.09 12.29 -5.19
N PHE A 36 8.49 12.55 -6.44
CA PHE A 36 9.85 12.99 -6.73
C PHE A 36 10.20 14.29 -6.02
N CYS A 37 9.31 15.29 -6.09
CA CYS A 37 9.51 16.57 -5.38
C CYS A 37 9.61 16.37 -3.87
N LEU A 38 8.72 15.55 -3.29
CA LEU A 38 8.72 15.23 -1.86
C LEU A 38 10.03 14.57 -1.43
N ILE A 39 10.48 13.54 -2.17
CA ILE A 39 11.69 12.82 -1.81
C ILE A 39 12.93 13.71 -1.97
N PHE A 40 13.03 14.52 -3.04
CA PHE A 40 14.16 15.44 -3.20
C PHE A 40 14.20 16.45 -2.06
N LEU A 41 13.05 17.00 -1.64
CA LEU A 41 12.98 17.90 -0.50
C LEU A 41 13.42 17.21 0.80
N VAL A 42 12.88 16.03 1.06
CA VAL A 42 13.18 15.27 2.30
C VAL A 42 14.65 14.87 2.38
N VAL A 43 15.22 14.32 1.32
CA VAL A 43 16.62 13.90 1.35
C VAL A 43 17.56 15.11 1.51
N SER A 44 17.17 16.28 1.00
CA SER A 44 17.92 17.53 1.18
C SER A 44 17.86 18.06 2.62
N VAL A 45 16.80 17.75 3.37
CA VAL A 45 16.71 18.07 4.82
C VAL A 45 17.76 17.30 5.63
N PHE A 46 18.07 16.07 5.22
CA PHE A 46 19.03 15.22 5.94
C PHE A 46 20.46 15.33 5.41
N GLY A 47 20.61 15.79 4.17
CA GLY A 47 21.90 15.84 3.49
C GLY A 47 22.45 17.27 3.35
N ASN A 48 23.77 17.38 3.14
CA ASN A 48 24.46 18.66 2.99
C ASN A 48 24.93 18.90 1.55
N ASN A 49 24.55 18.05 0.58
CA ASN A 49 25.14 18.04 -0.77
C ASN A 49 24.11 18.32 -1.87
N SER A 50 23.03 19.03 -1.54
CA SER A 50 22.02 19.37 -2.54
C SER A 50 22.59 20.26 -3.63
N PRO A 51 22.27 20.00 -4.92
CA PRO A 51 22.75 20.83 -6.03
C PRO A 51 22.33 22.30 -5.87
N ASN A 52 23.26 23.25 -6.10
CA ASN A 52 22.99 24.68 -5.93
C ASN A 52 21.76 25.16 -6.72
N TRP A 53 21.64 24.72 -7.99
CA TRP A 53 20.50 25.09 -8.83
C TRP A 53 19.15 24.69 -8.22
N TYR A 54 19.12 23.57 -7.47
CA TYR A 54 17.91 23.10 -6.81
C TYR A 54 17.57 23.99 -5.59
N ILE A 55 18.55 24.31 -4.76
CA ILE A 55 18.36 25.18 -3.58
C ILE A 55 17.97 26.60 -4.03
N GLU A 56 18.62 27.15 -5.07
CA GLU A 56 18.26 28.43 -5.67
C GLU A 56 16.84 28.42 -6.24
N GLY A 57 16.43 27.29 -6.87
CA GLY A 57 15.08 27.08 -7.36
C GLY A 57 14.04 27.05 -6.22
N LEU A 58 14.34 26.40 -5.11
CA LEU A 58 13.48 26.42 -3.91
C LEU A 58 13.34 27.83 -3.35
N TYR A 59 14.46 28.58 -3.23
CA TYR A 59 14.43 29.95 -2.75
C TYR A 59 13.59 30.84 -3.66
N SER A 60 13.79 30.78 -4.97
CA SER A 60 13.07 31.63 -5.94
C SER A 60 11.57 31.35 -5.99
N THR A 61 11.18 30.07 -5.73
CA THR A 61 9.78 29.63 -5.80
C THR A 61 9.02 29.85 -4.50
N LEU A 62 9.67 29.56 -3.37
CA LEU A 62 9.03 29.55 -2.06
C LEU A 62 9.35 30.81 -1.23
N SER A 63 10.33 31.64 -1.65
CA SER A 63 10.84 32.77 -0.90
C SER A 63 11.32 32.38 0.51
N VAL A 64 11.85 31.17 0.66
CA VAL A 64 12.30 30.60 1.94
C VAL A 64 13.76 30.21 1.85
N ASP A 65 14.58 30.65 2.79
CA ASP A 65 15.94 30.16 2.95
C ASP A 65 15.89 28.71 3.50
N PHE A 66 16.10 27.77 2.59
CA PHE A 66 15.99 26.34 2.89
C PHE A 66 16.96 25.92 4.01
N TYR A 67 18.20 26.36 3.97
CA TYR A 67 19.18 25.98 4.97
C TYR A 67 18.88 26.57 6.35
N GLN A 68 18.45 27.82 6.40
CA GLN A 68 18.03 28.45 7.66
C GLN A 68 16.86 27.69 8.31
N VAL A 69 15.90 27.24 7.50
CA VAL A 69 14.77 26.42 8.00
C VAL A 69 15.27 25.05 8.52
N VAL A 70 16.13 24.38 7.76
CA VAL A 70 16.65 23.05 8.13
C VAL A 70 17.51 23.12 9.40
N GLU A 71 18.29 24.18 9.60
CA GLU A 71 19.05 24.41 10.82
C GLU A 71 18.17 24.57 12.07
N SER A 72 16.95 25.07 11.91
CA SER A 72 15.99 25.20 13.01
C SER A 72 15.37 23.87 13.45
N PHE A 73 15.50 22.80 12.66
CA PHE A 73 14.85 21.51 12.93
C PHE A 73 15.49 20.78 14.10
N THR A 74 14.67 20.44 15.07
CA THR A 74 15.03 19.55 16.18
C THR A 74 15.10 18.07 15.72
N LEU A 75 15.61 17.19 16.57
CA LEU A 75 15.57 15.76 16.32
C LEU A 75 14.12 15.24 16.16
N LEU A 76 13.18 15.80 16.94
CA LEU A 76 11.76 15.41 16.85
C LEU A 76 11.15 15.80 15.50
N ASP A 77 11.51 16.97 14.96
CA ASP A 77 11.07 17.39 13.63
C ASP A 77 11.59 16.43 12.55
N LYS A 78 12.86 16.06 12.62
CA LYS A 78 13.47 15.11 11.68
C LYS A 78 12.83 13.72 11.76
N ILE A 79 12.55 13.22 12.97
CA ILE A 79 11.81 11.96 13.16
C ILE A 79 10.39 12.08 12.56
N SER A 80 9.70 13.18 12.83
CA SER A 80 8.36 13.45 12.31
C SER A 80 8.34 13.47 10.77
N ILE A 81 9.35 14.08 10.14
CA ILE A 81 9.51 14.12 8.68
C ILE A 81 9.62 12.69 8.12
N ILE A 82 10.41 11.81 8.72
CA ILE A 82 10.53 10.41 8.28
C ILE A 82 9.14 9.73 8.31
N PHE A 83 8.43 9.80 9.44
CA PHE A 83 7.12 9.13 9.57
C PHE A 83 6.05 9.72 8.62
N GLN A 84 6.02 11.05 8.46
CA GLN A 84 5.10 11.70 7.53
C GLN A 84 5.42 11.33 6.06
N THR A 85 6.70 11.37 5.69
CA THR A 85 7.15 10.97 4.35
C THR A 85 6.80 9.52 4.06
N THR A 86 7.01 8.64 5.02
CA THR A 86 6.63 7.23 4.91
C THR A 86 5.13 7.06 4.63
N LEU A 87 4.28 7.77 5.37
CA LEU A 87 2.83 7.75 5.16
C LEU A 87 2.46 8.29 3.77
N LEU A 88 3.12 9.38 3.34
CA LEU A 88 2.89 9.98 2.02
C LEU A 88 3.38 9.07 0.88
N ILE A 89 4.47 8.31 1.03
CA ILE A 89 4.85 7.25 0.08
C ILE A 89 3.73 6.22 -0.05
N GLY A 90 3.10 5.81 1.05
CA GLY A 90 1.95 4.94 1.03
C GLY A 90 0.77 5.53 0.25
N ILE A 91 0.31 6.71 0.66
CA ILE A 91 -0.89 7.37 0.11
C ILE A 91 -0.70 7.83 -1.35
N LEU A 92 0.44 8.43 -1.68
CA LEU A 92 0.69 9.01 -3.01
C LEU A 92 1.39 8.03 -3.96
N GLY A 93 2.02 6.97 -3.44
CA GLY A 93 2.78 6.00 -4.21
C GLY A 93 2.16 4.62 -4.22
N THR A 94 2.13 3.95 -3.06
CA THR A 94 1.72 2.55 -3.00
C THR A 94 0.25 2.38 -3.40
N VAL A 95 -0.66 3.17 -2.84
CA VAL A 95 -2.11 3.06 -3.13
C VAL A 95 -2.44 3.38 -4.59
N PRO A 96 -2.02 4.51 -5.19
CA PRO A 96 -2.23 4.75 -6.61
C PRO A 96 -1.47 3.76 -7.50
N GLY A 97 -0.27 3.34 -7.10
CA GLY A 97 0.51 2.33 -7.81
C GLY A 97 -0.20 0.97 -7.85
N HIS A 98 -0.85 0.58 -6.75
CA HIS A 98 -1.73 -0.58 -6.67
C HIS A 98 -2.86 -0.49 -7.70
N GLU A 99 -3.65 0.58 -7.69
CA GLU A 99 -4.74 0.81 -8.64
C GLU A 99 -4.26 0.72 -10.09
N LEU A 100 -3.15 1.40 -10.43
CA LEU A 100 -2.64 1.44 -11.79
C LEU A 100 -2.08 0.10 -12.27
N THR A 101 -1.53 -0.73 -11.39
CA THR A 101 -0.97 -2.05 -11.76
C THR A 101 -2.05 -3.11 -12.00
N HIS A 102 -3.28 -2.90 -11.57
CA HIS A 102 -4.43 -3.70 -11.98
C HIS A 102 -4.85 -3.46 -13.43
N ARG A 103 -4.53 -2.30 -14.00
CA ARG A 103 -4.89 -1.91 -15.36
C ARG A 103 -3.92 -2.47 -16.41
N LYS A 104 -3.73 -3.78 -16.42
CA LYS A 104 -2.70 -4.54 -17.15
C LYS A 104 -2.60 -4.25 -18.65
N GLN A 105 -3.70 -3.82 -19.29
CA GLN A 105 -3.74 -3.55 -20.72
C GLN A 105 -3.29 -2.13 -21.07
N ASN A 106 -3.31 -1.20 -20.12
CA ASN A 106 -2.87 0.16 -20.31
C ASN A 106 -1.38 0.29 -19.98
N LYS A 107 -0.54 0.44 -21.00
CA LYS A 107 0.92 0.54 -20.84
C LYS A 107 1.35 1.78 -20.08
N PHE A 108 0.62 2.88 -20.20
CA PHE A 108 0.91 4.12 -19.49
C PHE A 108 0.61 3.98 -18.00
N ASP A 109 -0.55 3.43 -17.64
CA ASP A 109 -0.91 3.15 -16.26
C ASP A 109 0.12 2.22 -15.59
N MET A 110 0.46 1.13 -16.28
CA MET A 110 1.51 0.20 -15.83
C MET A 110 2.87 0.88 -15.65
N PHE A 111 3.24 1.80 -16.54
CA PHE A 111 4.48 2.56 -16.42
C PHE A 111 4.47 3.43 -15.17
N ILE A 112 3.45 4.27 -15.00
CA ILE A 112 3.32 5.18 -13.84
C ILE A 112 3.21 4.39 -12.55
N GLY A 113 2.34 3.38 -12.46
CA GLY A 113 2.15 2.56 -11.26
C GLY A 113 3.43 1.87 -10.80
N ASN A 114 4.19 1.30 -11.73
CA ASN A 114 5.47 0.66 -11.39
C ASN A 114 6.55 1.66 -10.91
N TRP A 115 6.54 2.91 -11.38
CA TRP A 115 7.41 3.96 -10.84
C TRP A 115 6.97 4.38 -9.44
N MET A 116 5.66 4.46 -9.18
CA MET A 116 5.13 4.76 -7.85
C MET A 116 5.52 3.70 -6.82
N LEU A 117 5.36 2.41 -7.14
CA LEU A 117 5.77 1.30 -6.27
C LEU A 117 7.28 1.26 -6.02
N ALA A 118 8.09 1.82 -6.92
CA ALA A 118 9.53 1.87 -6.74
C ALA A 118 9.99 2.75 -5.57
N PHE A 119 9.17 3.70 -5.11
CA PHE A 119 9.47 4.55 -3.94
C PHE A 119 9.45 3.79 -2.62
N SER A 120 8.72 2.69 -2.52
CA SER A 120 8.72 1.78 -1.36
C SER A 120 9.63 0.56 -1.54
N TRP A 121 10.44 0.49 -2.59
CA TRP A 121 11.22 -0.71 -2.97
C TRP A 121 10.37 -1.97 -3.14
N ASP A 122 9.10 -1.81 -3.44
CA ASP A 122 8.13 -2.90 -3.54
C ASP A 122 7.65 -3.18 -4.97
N CYS A 123 8.58 -3.40 -5.86
CA CYS A 123 8.26 -3.77 -7.24
C CYS A 123 7.60 -5.15 -7.35
N THR A 124 7.77 -6.00 -6.33
CA THR A 124 7.14 -7.32 -6.22
C THR A 124 5.63 -7.22 -6.23
N PHE A 125 5.10 -6.19 -5.58
CA PHE A 125 3.67 -5.95 -5.44
C PHE A 125 2.93 -5.95 -6.79
N ALA A 126 3.48 -5.33 -7.83
CA ALA A 126 2.89 -5.33 -9.17
C ALA A 126 2.75 -6.72 -9.81
N ILE A 127 3.42 -7.73 -9.26
CA ILE A 127 3.40 -9.10 -9.76
C ILE A 127 2.67 -10.01 -8.78
N GLU A 128 3.13 -10.03 -7.54
CA GLU A 128 2.62 -10.92 -6.51
C GLU A 128 1.18 -10.60 -6.14
N HIS A 129 0.88 -9.33 -5.84
CA HIS A 129 -0.47 -8.92 -5.50
C HIS A 129 -1.46 -9.23 -6.63
N VAL A 130 -1.09 -8.92 -7.86
CA VAL A 130 -1.98 -9.03 -9.04
C VAL A 130 -2.15 -10.47 -9.54
N TYR A 131 -1.15 -11.34 -9.40
CA TYR A 131 -1.16 -12.70 -9.95
C TYR A 131 -1.06 -13.80 -8.90
N GLY A 132 -0.67 -13.49 -7.68
CA GLY A 132 -0.62 -14.38 -6.52
C GLY A 132 -1.78 -14.10 -5.57
N HIS A 133 -1.69 -13.02 -4.79
CA HIS A 133 -2.63 -12.68 -3.73
C HIS A 133 -4.10 -12.64 -4.18
N HIS A 134 -4.46 -11.96 -5.26
CA HIS A 134 -5.84 -11.94 -5.77
C HIS A 134 -6.42 -13.32 -6.09
N LYS A 135 -5.56 -14.25 -6.48
CA LYS A 135 -5.97 -15.64 -6.72
C LYS A 135 -6.10 -16.42 -5.42
N ASP A 136 -5.15 -16.24 -4.52
CA ASP A 136 -4.94 -17.09 -3.37
C ASP A 136 -5.42 -16.46 -2.04
N VAL A 137 -6.04 -15.27 -2.06
CA VAL A 137 -6.52 -14.53 -0.89
C VAL A 137 -7.32 -15.42 0.07
N CYS A 138 -7.02 -15.32 1.36
CA CYS A 138 -7.59 -16.10 2.45
C CYS A 138 -7.35 -17.62 2.36
N LEU A 139 -6.45 -18.09 1.48
CA LEU A 139 -5.93 -19.45 1.52
C LEU A 139 -4.66 -19.52 2.36
N GLU A 140 -4.28 -20.71 2.78
CA GLU A 140 -3.11 -20.94 3.63
C GLU A 140 -1.78 -20.55 2.95
N GLU A 141 -1.71 -20.68 1.62
CA GLU A 141 -0.57 -20.33 0.79
C GLU A 141 -0.42 -18.86 0.47
N ASP A 142 -1.44 -18.03 0.74
CA ASP A 142 -1.37 -16.60 0.51
C ASP A 142 -0.49 -15.91 1.57
N PRO A 143 0.65 -15.31 1.18
CA PRO A 143 1.52 -14.63 2.13
C PRO A 143 0.89 -13.39 2.74
N ALA A 144 -0.01 -12.71 2.03
CA ALA A 144 -0.64 -11.46 2.45
C ALA A 144 -1.88 -11.66 3.34
N SER A 145 -2.37 -12.89 3.51
CA SER A 145 -3.48 -13.19 4.43
C SER A 145 -2.98 -13.51 5.85
N ALA A 146 -3.45 -12.74 6.82
CA ALA A 146 -3.09 -12.90 8.22
C ALA A 146 -3.98 -13.90 8.94
N LYS A 147 -3.37 -14.84 9.70
CA LYS A 147 -4.10 -15.85 10.48
C LYS A 147 -4.73 -15.25 11.76
N ARG A 148 -5.76 -15.88 12.30
CA ARG A 148 -6.32 -15.50 13.62
C ARG A 148 -5.26 -15.59 14.70
N GLY A 149 -5.13 -14.54 15.50
CA GLY A 149 -4.17 -14.49 16.59
C GLY A 149 -2.72 -14.29 16.16
N GLU A 150 -2.41 -14.26 14.86
CA GLU A 150 -1.05 -14.00 14.37
C GLU A 150 -0.51 -12.67 14.91
N ASN A 151 0.79 -12.64 15.22
CA ASN A 151 1.45 -11.42 15.67
C ASN A 151 1.76 -10.54 14.47
N ILE A 152 1.35 -9.25 14.50
CA ILE A 152 1.55 -8.32 13.39
C ILE A 152 3.02 -8.19 12.96
N TYR A 153 3.96 -8.14 13.90
CA TYR A 153 5.37 -7.96 13.56
C TYR A 153 5.97 -9.21 12.89
N LEU A 154 5.55 -10.41 13.35
CA LEU A 154 5.94 -11.67 12.70
C LEU A 154 5.27 -11.82 11.34
N PHE A 155 4.01 -11.41 11.23
CA PHE A 155 3.30 -11.37 9.95
C PHE A 155 4.03 -10.49 8.93
N ILE A 156 4.38 -9.25 9.29
CA ILE A 156 5.09 -8.32 8.40
C ILE A 156 6.37 -8.96 7.84
N VAL A 157 7.17 -9.60 8.69
CA VAL A 157 8.40 -10.27 8.24
C VAL A 157 8.07 -11.45 7.33
N ARG A 158 7.10 -12.30 7.73
CA ARG A 158 6.68 -13.47 6.96
C ARG A 158 6.12 -13.07 5.59
N ALA A 159 5.18 -12.12 5.57
CA ALA A 159 4.56 -11.65 4.34
C ALA A 159 5.59 -11.06 3.38
N SER A 160 6.41 -10.11 3.85
CA SER A 160 7.45 -9.47 3.03
C SER A 160 8.40 -10.49 2.39
N VAL A 161 8.84 -11.52 3.13
CA VAL A 161 9.75 -12.54 2.59
C VAL A 161 9.04 -13.46 1.61
N LEU A 162 7.86 -13.96 1.96
CA LEU A 162 7.12 -14.92 1.13
C LEU A 162 6.58 -14.27 -0.14
N GLU A 163 6.15 -13.01 -0.11
CA GLU A 163 5.78 -12.25 -1.30
C GLU A 163 6.94 -12.10 -2.28
N GLN A 164 8.16 -11.83 -1.78
CA GLN A 164 9.35 -11.79 -2.61
C GLN A 164 9.58 -13.14 -3.30
N ILE A 165 9.52 -14.23 -2.57
CA ILE A 165 9.69 -15.58 -3.11
C ILE A 165 8.60 -15.90 -4.15
N SER A 166 7.33 -15.58 -3.82
CA SER A 166 6.18 -15.76 -4.72
C SER A 166 6.33 -14.96 -6.01
N GLY A 167 6.65 -13.65 -5.91
CA GLY A 167 6.83 -12.78 -7.06
C GLY A 167 7.95 -13.23 -8.00
N TRP A 168 9.10 -13.63 -7.45
CA TRP A 168 10.18 -14.19 -8.26
C TRP A 168 9.80 -15.51 -8.92
N ARG A 169 9.06 -16.40 -8.24
CA ARG A 169 8.56 -17.66 -8.81
C ARG A 169 7.58 -17.39 -9.94
N LEU A 170 6.59 -16.52 -9.74
CA LEU A 170 5.60 -16.14 -10.76
C LEU A 170 6.27 -15.55 -12.00
N GLU A 171 7.28 -14.70 -11.81
CA GLU A 171 8.01 -14.09 -12.92
C GLU A 171 8.89 -15.11 -13.65
N ALA A 172 9.57 -15.98 -12.93
CA ALA A 172 10.38 -17.06 -13.53
C ALA A 172 9.53 -18.00 -14.39
N GLU A 173 8.35 -18.40 -13.89
CA GLU A 173 7.39 -19.21 -14.65
C GLU A 173 6.87 -18.48 -15.90
N ARG A 174 6.60 -17.19 -15.82
CA ARG A 174 6.20 -16.37 -16.96
C ARG A 174 7.29 -16.33 -18.03
N LEU A 175 8.53 -16.09 -17.63
CA LEU A 175 9.68 -16.04 -18.55
C LEU A 175 9.94 -17.40 -19.19
N LYS A 176 9.87 -18.48 -18.41
CA LYS A 176 9.99 -19.86 -18.92
C LYS A 176 8.97 -20.15 -20.02
N ARG A 177 7.69 -19.80 -19.79
CA ARG A 177 6.62 -19.96 -20.82
C ARG A 177 6.87 -19.16 -22.10
N ARG A 178 7.70 -18.11 -22.03
CA ARG A 178 8.08 -17.26 -23.16
C ARG A 178 9.44 -17.58 -23.76
N ASN A 179 10.10 -18.65 -23.30
CA ASN A 179 11.47 -19.01 -23.66
C ASN A 179 12.47 -17.84 -23.46
N GLN A 180 12.29 -17.06 -22.37
CA GLN A 180 13.14 -15.93 -22.02
C GLN A 180 14.00 -16.25 -20.81
N ASN A 181 15.24 -15.70 -20.80
CA ASN A 181 16.15 -15.87 -19.67
C ASN A 181 15.66 -15.05 -18.45
N ILE A 182 15.85 -15.62 -17.27
CA ILE A 182 15.54 -14.93 -16.01
C ILE A 182 16.41 -13.67 -15.80
N LEU A 183 17.66 -13.71 -16.22
CA LEU A 183 18.57 -12.56 -16.22
C LEU A 183 18.47 -11.79 -17.56
N SER A 184 17.34 -11.17 -17.81
CA SER A 184 17.08 -10.43 -19.03
C SER A 184 16.30 -9.15 -18.77
N VAL A 185 16.33 -8.23 -19.72
CA VAL A 185 15.52 -6.99 -19.73
C VAL A 185 14.00 -7.26 -19.84
N HIS A 186 13.61 -8.52 -19.99
CA HIS A 186 12.19 -8.92 -19.98
C HIS A 186 11.71 -9.30 -18.58
N ASN A 187 12.62 -9.37 -17.60
CA ASN A 187 12.28 -9.68 -16.21
C ASN A 187 11.76 -8.42 -15.50
N ARG A 188 10.47 -8.45 -15.17
CA ARG A 188 9.77 -7.31 -14.53
C ARG A 188 10.28 -7.02 -13.10
N MET A 189 10.78 -8.05 -12.38
CA MET A 189 11.41 -7.86 -11.06
C MET A 189 12.71 -7.06 -11.19
N ILE A 190 13.57 -7.44 -12.13
CA ILE A 190 14.84 -6.73 -12.38
C ILE A 190 14.56 -5.28 -12.78
N ILE A 191 13.64 -5.06 -13.73
CA ILE A 191 13.26 -3.70 -14.15
C ILE A 191 12.69 -2.89 -12.98
N GLY A 192 11.85 -3.52 -12.14
CA GLY A 192 11.25 -2.88 -10.97
C GLY A 192 12.32 -2.42 -9.98
N TYR A 193 13.22 -3.31 -9.58
CA TYR A 193 14.35 -2.96 -8.69
C TYR A 193 15.32 -1.94 -9.30
N SER A 194 15.50 -1.97 -10.63
CA SER A 194 16.29 -0.92 -11.30
C SER A 194 15.68 0.46 -11.14
N ARG A 195 14.33 0.60 -11.15
CA ARG A 195 13.66 1.87 -10.86
C ARG A 195 13.90 2.33 -9.40
N SER A 196 13.78 1.42 -8.44
CA SER A 196 14.07 1.74 -7.04
C SER A 196 15.53 2.15 -6.84
N LEU A 197 16.46 1.49 -7.53
CA LEU A 197 17.87 1.86 -7.52
C LEU A 197 18.11 3.25 -8.13
N ILE A 198 17.43 3.59 -9.22
CA ILE A 198 17.51 4.94 -9.83
C ILE A 198 17.05 6.00 -8.83
N ILE A 199 15.91 5.80 -8.15
CA ILE A 199 15.42 6.74 -7.14
C ILE A 199 16.43 6.86 -5.98
N THR A 200 17.03 5.75 -5.56
CA THR A 200 18.06 5.74 -4.51
C THR A 200 19.32 6.50 -4.93
N ILE A 201 19.75 6.35 -6.17
CA ILE A 201 20.88 7.14 -6.73
C ILE A 201 20.54 8.62 -6.77
N LEU A 202 19.32 8.98 -7.20
CA LEU A 202 18.85 10.36 -7.15
C LEU A 202 18.82 10.90 -5.73
N ALA A 203 18.34 10.11 -4.76
CA ALA A 203 18.38 10.48 -3.36
C ALA A 203 19.81 10.74 -2.85
N PHE A 204 20.78 9.96 -3.31
CA PHE A 204 22.20 10.22 -3.04
C PHE A 204 22.70 11.52 -3.67
N ILE A 205 22.33 11.81 -4.91
CA ILE A 205 22.74 13.03 -5.62
C ILE A 205 22.20 14.28 -4.91
N PHE A 206 20.95 14.24 -4.44
CA PHE A 206 20.30 15.38 -3.79
C PHE A 206 20.59 15.50 -2.30
N GLY A 207 20.84 14.40 -1.59
CA GLY A 207 20.97 14.39 -0.14
C GLY A 207 22.27 13.76 0.39
N GLY A 208 23.22 13.39 -0.48
CA GLY A 208 24.42 12.66 -0.08
C GLY A 208 24.08 11.31 0.56
N ILE A 209 25.05 10.75 1.30
CA ILE A 209 24.89 9.42 1.93
C ILE A 209 23.77 9.44 3.01
N ILE A 210 23.65 10.52 3.77
CA ILE A 210 22.65 10.61 4.85
C ILE A 210 21.25 10.75 4.27
N GLY A 211 21.06 11.58 3.24
CA GLY A 211 19.78 11.69 2.53
C GLY A 211 19.38 10.39 1.86
N MET A 212 20.32 9.67 1.24
CA MET A 212 20.07 8.33 0.70
C MET A 212 19.59 7.35 1.78
N VAL A 213 20.26 7.33 2.94
CA VAL A 213 19.87 6.47 4.07
C VAL A 213 18.47 6.85 4.58
N ALA A 214 18.17 8.15 4.68
CA ALA A 214 16.84 8.63 5.06
C ALA A 214 15.75 8.15 4.07
N PHE A 215 16.02 8.22 2.76
CA PHE A 215 15.11 7.67 1.75
C PHE A 215 14.89 6.16 1.90
N ILE A 216 15.98 5.38 2.03
CA ILE A 216 15.89 3.92 2.22
C ILE A 216 15.07 3.59 3.48
N LEU A 217 15.26 4.33 4.57
CA LEU A 217 14.47 4.17 5.78
C LEU A 217 12.98 4.46 5.55
N CYS A 218 12.66 5.56 4.87
CA CYS A 218 11.28 5.88 4.49
C CYS A 218 10.65 4.78 3.62
N ALA A 219 11.36 4.31 2.61
CA ALA A 219 10.91 3.25 1.72
C ALA A 219 10.66 1.94 2.47
N PHE A 220 11.57 1.56 3.36
CA PHE A 220 11.43 0.37 4.19
C PHE A 220 10.22 0.45 5.12
N ILE A 221 10.04 1.55 5.84
CA ILE A 221 8.87 1.72 6.72
C ILE A 221 7.57 1.78 5.89
N ALA A 222 7.58 2.35 4.68
CA ALA A 222 6.41 2.34 3.79
C ALA A 222 6.01 0.92 3.38
N LYS A 223 6.98 0.03 3.13
CA LYS A 223 6.70 -1.41 2.93
C LYS A 223 6.10 -2.05 4.18
N LEU A 224 6.62 -1.75 5.38
CA LEU A 224 6.02 -2.26 6.63
C LEU A 224 4.57 -1.79 6.82
N TYR A 225 4.26 -0.55 6.43
CA TYR A 225 2.88 -0.03 6.48
C TYR A 225 1.97 -0.77 5.50
N LEU A 226 2.44 -1.09 4.30
CA LEU A 226 1.68 -1.88 3.33
C LEU A 226 1.34 -3.25 3.91
N GLU A 227 2.32 -3.96 4.50
CA GLU A 227 2.06 -5.26 5.11
C GLU A 227 1.08 -5.15 6.29
N ALA A 228 1.15 -4.08 7.07
CA ALA A 228 0.18 -3.86 8.13
C ALA A 228 -1.24 -3.59 7.58
N ILE A 229 -1.36 -3.00 6.40
CA ILE A 229 -2.65 -2.87 5.69
C ILE A 229 -3.13 -4.24 5.20
N ASN A 230 -2.30 -5.05 4.54
CA ASN A 230 -2.63 -6.44 4.15
C ASN A 230 -3.12 -7.26 5.37
N TYR A 231 -2.43 -7.12 6.51
CA TYR A 231 -2.87 -7.74 7.75
C TYR A 231 -4.29 -7.33 8.15
N ILE A 232 -4.61 -6.04 8.09
CA ILE A 232 -5.91 -5.50 8.48
C ILE A 232 -7.00 -5.99 7.51
N GLU A 233 -6.70 -6.03 6.23
CA GLU A 233 -7.63 -6.37 5.15
C GLU A 233 -8.11 -7.81 5.22
N HIS A 234 -7.28 -8.74 5.70
CA HIS A 234 -7.57 -10.17 5.67
C HIS A 234 -7.47 -10.87 7.03
N TYR A 235 -7.26 -10.13 8.14
CA TYR A 235 -7.05 -10.70 9.46
C TYR A 235 -8.11 -11.71 9.86
N GLY A 236 -7.70 -12.98 9.99
CA GLY A 236 -8.51 -14.05 10.53
C GLY A 236 -9.63 -14.56 9.63
N LEU A 237 -9.69 -14.09 8.39
CA LEU A 237 -10.61 -14.60 7.37
C LEU A 237 -10.02 -15.83 6.69
N VAL A 238 -10.86 -16.73 6.21
CA VAL A 238 -10.47 -18.00 5.59
C VAL A 238 -11.36 -18.26 4.40
N ARG A 239 -10.82 -18.92 3.39
CA ARG A 239 -11.54 -19.40 2.21
C ARG A 239 -11.29 -20.89 1.97
N GLU A 240 -12.32 -21.61 1.58
CA GLU A 240 -12.18 -22.99 1.16
C GLU A 240 -11.46 -23.08 -0.19
N ARG A 241 -10.46 -23.96 -0.29
CA ARG A 241 -9.71 -24.16 -1.53
C ARG A 241 -10.63 -24.57 -2.68
N GLY A 242 -10.45 -23.94 -3.83
CA GLY A 242 -11.26 -24.18 -5.03
C GLY A 242 -12.57 -23.39 -5.09
N LYS A 243 -12.93 -22.68 -4.03
CA LYS A 243 -14.07 -21.74 -4.07
C LYS A 243 -13.65 -20.36 -4.57
N PRO A 244 -14.56 -19.60 -5.19
CA PRO A 244 -14.29 -18.25 -5.64
C PRO A 244 -14.03 -17.30 -4.45
N VAL A 245 -13.36 -16.19 -4.73
CA VAL A 245 -13.30 -15.06 -3.79
C VAL A 245 -14.68 -14.41 -3.73
N GLU A 246 -15.17 -14.19 -2.52
CA GLU A 246 -16.46 -13.57 -2.25
C GLU A 246 -16.30 -12.36 -1.30
N MET A 247 -17.36 -11.56 -1.15
CA MET A 247 -17.33 -10.33 -0.37
C MET A 247 -16.88 -10.52 1.08
N ARG A 248 -17.17 -11.68 1.68
CA ARG A 248 -16.81 -12.03 3.06
C ARG A 248 -15.31 -12.28 3.30
N HIS A 249 -14.49 -12.33 2.25
CA HIS A 249 -13.06 -12.66 2.36
C HIS A 249 -12.14 -11.43 2.53
N SER A 250 -12.73 -10.24 2.72
CA SER A 250 -11.96 -9.03 3.00
C SER A 250 -12.72 -8.10 3.95
N TRP A 251 -11.99 -7.40 4.82
CA TRP A 251 -12.56 -6.38 5.70
C TRP A 251 -12.69 -5.05 4.97
N ASN A 252 -13.90 -4.52 4.89
CA ASN A 252 -14.17 -3.21 4.31
C ASN A 252 -14.18 -2.09 5.36
N SER A 253 -13.99 -0.87 4.88
CA SER A 253 -14.24 0.35 5.64
C SER A 253 -14.86 1.42 4.73
N ASN A 254 -15.93 2.06 5.21
CA ASN A 254 -16.61 3.14 4.50
C ASN A 254 -16.39 4.49 5.19
N HIS A 255 -15.28 4.66 5.89
CA HIS A 255 -14.96 5.92 6.54
C HIS A 255 -14.44 6.91 5.50
N PHE A 256 -15.03 8.11 5.48
CA PHE A 256 -14.93 9.07 4.38
C PHE A 256 -13.48 9.46 4.05
N LEU A 257 -12.69 9.91 5.03
CA LEU A 257 -11.31 10.32 4.76
C LEU A 257 -10.41 9.15 4.38
N SER A 258 -10.55 8.00 5.07
CA SER A 258 -9.82 6.80 4.67
C SER A 258 -10.15 6.39 3.24
N SER A 259 -11.41 6.48 2.80
CA SER A 259 -11.80 6.15 1.43
C SER A 259 -11.17 7.09 0.41
N ILE A 260 -11.20 8.41 0.64
CA ILE A 260 -10.61 9.38 -0.29
C ILE A 260 -9.08 9.24 -0.37
N TYR A 261 -8.38 9.24 0.78
CA TYR A 261 -6.92 9.17 0.80
C TYR A 261 -6.36 7.86 0.30
N LEU A 262 -7.14 6.77 0.37
CA LEU A 262 -6.73 5.45 -0.09
C LEU A 262 -7.42 5.04 -1.40
N CYS A 263 -7.90 5.99 -2.21
CA CYS A 263 -8.51 5.71 -3.52
C CYS A 263 -9.55 4.58 -3.44
N ASN A 264 -10.45 4.62 -2.46
CA ASN A 264 -11.49 3.62 -2.22
C ASN A 264 -10.98 2.15 -2.07
N VAL A 265 -9.67 1.91 -1.96
CA VAL A 265 -9.17 0.54 -1.68
C VAL A 265 -9.75 -0.02 -0.39
N THR A 266 -10.29 0.84 0.47
CA THR A 266 -11.03 0.47 1.67
C THR A 266 -12.32 -0.30 1.40
N ARG A 267 -12.82 -0.30 0.15
CA ARG A 267 -13.91 -1.15 -0.37
C ARG A 267 -13.32 -2.47 -0.91
N HIS A 268 -12.48 -3.08 -0.09
CA HIS A 268 -11.54 -4.13 -0.46
C HIS A 268 -12.21 -5.43 -0.92
N SER A 269 -13.39 -5.73 -0.39
CA SER A 269 -14.17 -6.89 -0.81
C SER A 269 -14.60 -6.80 -2.28
N ASP A 270 -15.07 -5.62 -2.72
CA ASP A 270 -15.46 -5.41 -4.11
C ASP A 270 -14.25 -5.37 -5.05
N HIS A 271 -13.14 -4.79 -4.57
CA HIS A 271 -11.86 -4.82 -5.26
C HIS A 271 -11.39 -6.27 -5.55
N HIS A 272 -11.43 -7.15 -4.56
CA HIS A 272 -11.05 -8.56 -4.76
C HIS A 272 -12.03 -9.34 -5.64
N ARG A 273 -13.32 -9.06 -5.52
CA ARG A 273 -14.33 -9.68 -6.38
C ARG A 273 -14.19 -9.26 -7.84
N SER A 274 -13.81 -8.02 -8.09
CA SER A 274 -13.80 -7.39 -9.42
C SER A 274 -12.60 -6.48 -9.61
N ALA A 275 -11.40 -7.03 -9.60
CA ALA A 275 -10.12 -6.31 -9.76
C ALA A 275 -9.96 -5.50 -11.07
N LYS A 276 -10.99 -5.47 -11.93
CA LYS A 276 -11.04 -4.68 -13.16
C LYS A 276 -11.74 -3.35 -12.98
N LEU A 277 -12.49 -3.17 -11.89
CA LEU A 277 -13.16 -1.92 -11.57
C LEU A 277 -12.13 -0.85 -11.25
N TYR A 278 -12.39 0.35 -11.72
CA TYR A 278 -11.63 1.51 -11.28
C TYR A 278 -12.01 1.88 -9.85
N PHE A 279 -11.11 2.54 -9.11
CA PHE A 279 -11.33 2.87 -7.71
C PHE A 279 -12.62 3.66 -7.45
N TRP A 280 -13.09 4.45 -8.41
CA TRP A 280 -14.35 5.20 -8.31
C TRP A 280 -15.61 4.38 -8.62
N GLU A 281 -15.43 3.15 -9.11
CA GLU A 281 -16.54 2.23 -9.43
C GLU A 281 -16.79 1.21 -8.31
N LEU A 282 -15.90 1.16 -7.30
CA LEU A 282 -16.00 0.22 -6.21
C LEU A 282 -17.22 0.53 -5.33
N ASN A 283 -18.04 -0.49 -5.07
CA ASN A 283 -19.27 -0.37 -4.30
C ASN A 283 -19.02 -0.45 -2.78
N PRO A 284 -19.46 0.55 -1.99
CA PRO A 284 -19.30 0.54 -0.54
C PRO A 284 -20.36 -0.31 0.19
N THR A 285 -21.47 -0.61 -0.45
CA THR A 285 -22.66 -1.22 0.19
C THR A 285 -22.88 -2.65 -0.26
N HIS A 286 -22.20 -3.58 0.40
CA HIS A 286 -22.46 -5.01 0.25
C HIS A 286 -22.82 -5.57 1.62
N ASP A 287 -24.00 -6.18 1.74
CA ASP A 287 -24.49 -6.76 3.00
C ASP A 287 -23.59 -7.90 3.50
N ASP A 288 -22.96 -8.62 2.57
CA ASP A 288 -22.07 -9.74 2.86
C ASP A 288 -20.63 -9.32 3.17
N ALA A 289 -20.26 -8.07 2.98
CA ALA A 289 -18.90 -7.58 3.25
C ALA A 289 -18.72 -7.25 4.73
N PRO A 290 -17.78 -7.88 5.43
CA PRO A 290 -17.53 -7.58 6.82
C PRO A 290 -16.88 -6.21 6.98
N LEU A 291 -17.33 -5.44 8.00
CA LEU A 291 -16.89 -4.06 8.22
C LEU A 291 -15.95 -3.94 9.42
N LEU A 292 -14.83 -3.25 9.20
CA LEU A 292 -13.93 -2.79 10.26
C LEU A 292 -14.65 -1.80 11.19
N PRO A 293 -14.26 -1.76 12.46
CA PRO A 293 -14.85 -0.82 13.43
C PRO A 293 -14.46 0.63 13.18
N TYR A 294 -13.26 0.87 12.63
CA TYR A 294 -12.68 2.18 12.38
C TYR A 294 -12.13 2.27 10.94
N GLY A 295 -11.76 3.48 10.50
CA GLY A 295 -11.10 3.69 9.22
C GLY A 295 -9.73 3.00 9.13
N TYR A 296 -9.28 2.69 7.93
CA TYR A 296 -8.04 1.94 7.69
C TYR A 296 -6.82 2.56 8.36
N LEU A 297 -6.67 3.89 8.26
CA LEU A 297 -5.55 4.59 8.89
C LEU A 297 -5.59 4.51 10.42
N SER A 298 -6.79 4.54 11.01
CA SER A 298 -6.96 4.32 12.45
C SER A 298 -6.61 2.89 12.85
N MET A 299 -7.05 1.90 12.05
CA MET A 299 -6.74 0.50 12.28
C MET A 299 -5.25 0.20 12.11
N LEU A 300 -4.57 0.85 11.15
CA LEU A 300 -3.13 0.75 10.92
C LEU A 300 -2.34 1.11 12.19
N TYR A 301 -2.59 2.29 12.74
CA TYR A 301 -1.89 2.70 13.96
C TYR A 301 -2.32 1.90 15.18
N LEU A 302 -3.58 1.49 15.26
CA LEU A 302 -4.08 0.62 16.32
C LEU A 302 -3.33 -0.73 16.34
N VAL A 303 -3.16 -1.37 15.19
CA VAL A 303 -2.47 -2.67 15.11
C VAL A 303 -0.97 -2.55 15.35
N LEU A 304 -0.35 -1.46 14.90
CA LEU A 304 1.10 -1.26 15.06
C LEU A 304 1.47 -0.83 16.49
N ILE A 305 0.66 0.00 17.16
CA ILE A 305 0.99 0.55 18.47
C ILE A 305 0.42 -0.32 19.60
N THR A 306 -0.79 -0.84 19.42
CA THR A 306 -1.52 -1.59 20.44
C THR A 306 -2.11 -2.90 19.89
N PRO A 307 -1.27 -3.85 19.42
CA PRO A 307 -1.75 -5.08 18.76
C PRO A 307 -2.67 -5.93 19.66
N PHE A 308 -2.49 -5.89 20.97
CA PHE A 308 -3.37 -6.57 21.90
C PHE A 308 -4.78 -5.99 21.85
N LEU A 309 -4.91 -4.67 21.86
CA LEU A 309 -6.22 -3.99 21.79
C LEU A 309 -6.88 -4.24 20.43
N TYR A 310 -6.10 -4.18 19.33
CA TYR A 310 -6.58 -4.56 17.99
C TYR A 310 -7.21 -5.95 18.00
N LYS A 311 -6.50 -6.96 18.50
CA LYS A 311 -7.00 -8.36 18.57
C LYS A 311 -8.27 -8.48 19.40
N LYS A 312 -8.35 -7.78 20.55
CA LYS A 312 -9.55 -7.77 21.41
C LYS A 312 -10.76 -7.17 20.69
N ILE A 313 -10.56 -6.10 19.92
CA ILE A 313 -11.64 -5.48 19.14
C ILE A 313 -12.06 -6.40 18.00
N MET A 314 -11.09 -6.94 17.24
CA MET A 314 -11.36 -7.81 16.10
C MET A 314 -11.95 -9.16 16.49
N ALA A 315 -11.72 -9.66 17.71
CA ALA A 315 -12.35 -10.89 18.20
C ALA A 315 -13.88 -10.84 18.14
N LYS A 316 -14.49 -9.68 18.47
CA LYS A 316 -15.94 -9.48 18.37
C LYS A 316 -16.40 -9.46 16.90
N LYS A 317 -15.60 -8.87 16.01
CA LYS A 317 -15.89 -8.81 14.58
C LYS A 317 -15.78 -10.19 13.93
N LEU A 318 -14.78 -10.96 14.31
CA LEU A 318 -14.59 -12.34 13.84
C LEU A 318 -15.72 -13.26 14.33
N ALA A 319 -16.15 -13.14 15.58
CA ALA A 319 -17.29 -13.90 16.08
C ALA A 319 -18.59 -13.57 15.30
N TYR A 320 -18.79 -12.30 14.94
CA TYR A 320 -19.91 -11.92 14.07
C TYR A 320 -19.77 -12.53 12.66
N TRP A 321 -18.58 -12.47 12.08
CA TRP A 321 -18.27 -13.05 10.77
C TRP A 321 -18.52 -14.57 10.77
N ASP A 322 -18.08 -15.29 11.79
CA ASP A 322 -18.31 -16.72 11.95
C ASP A 322 -19.81 -17.08 11.94
N GLN A 323 -20.64 -16.25 12.56
CA GLN A 323 -22.07 -16.50 12.70
C GLN A 323 -22.87 -16.12 11.46
N ASN A 324 -22.50 -15.05 10.75
CA ASN A 324 -23.33 -14.42 9.74
C ASN A 324 -22.79 -14.49 8.30
N ASN A 325 -21.48 -14.61 8.13
CA ASN A 325 -20.85 -14.54 6.80
C ASN A 325 -20.15 -15.85 6.41
N ALA A 326 -19.52 -16.54 7.37
CA ALA A 326 -18.71 -17.72 7.11
C ALA A 326 -19.55 -18.95 6.71
N THR A 327 -19.03 -19.70 5.75
CA THR A 327 -19.54 -21.06 5.46
C THR A 327 -19.25 -22.02 6.62
N GLU A 328 -19.86 -23.20 6.60
CA GLU A 328 -19.58 -24.24 7.60
C GLU A 328 -18.09 -24.63 7.62
N TYR A 329 -17.47 -24.79 6.46
CA TYR A 329 -16.04 -25.06 6.32
C TYR A 329 -15.19 -23.95 6.97
N GLU A 330 -15.44 -22.71 6.60
CA GLU A 330 -14.69 -21.55 7.06
C GLU A 330 -14.82 -21.35 8.58
N ARG A 331 -15.99 -21.60 9.14
CA ARG A 331 -16.25 -21.56 10.58
C ARG A 331 -15.47 -22.63 11.34
N ASN A 332 -15.45 -23.83 10.81
CA ASN A 332 -14.81 -24.99 11.46
C ASN A 332 -13.29 -24.98 11.32
N TYR A 333 -12.73 -24.24 10.36
CA TYR A 333 -11.29 -24.20 10.09
C TYR A 333 -10.45 -23.89 11.33
N TYR A 334 -10.86 -22.89 12.11
CA TYR A 334 -10.18 -22.52 13.35
C TYR A 334 -10.67 -23.29 14.60
N ALA A 335 -11.75 -24.02 14.52
CA ALA A 335 -12.22 -24.82 15.64
C ALA A 335 -11.43 -26.14 15.81
N VAL A 336 -10.73 -26.57 14.76
CA VAL A 336 -9.95 -27.81 14.71
C VAL A 336 -8.45 -27.57 14.95
N GLN A 337 -7.98 -26.31 14.90
CA GLN A 337 -6.60 -25.92 15.23
C GLN A 337 -6.48 -25.47 16.69
#